data_2de462642fb9c8b991db3f5dda24a1d2
#
_entry.id   2de462642fb9c8b991db3f5dda24a1d2
#
_cell.length_a   1.000
_cell.length_b   1.000
_cell.length_c   1.000
_cell.angle_alpha   90.00
_cell.angle_beta   90.00
_cell.angle_gamma   90.00
#
_symmetry.space_group_name_H-M   'P 1'
#
loop_
_entity.id
_entity.type
_entity.pdbx_description
1 polymer ?
#
loop_
_entity_poly.entity_id
_entity_poly.type
_entity_poly.pdbx_seq_one_letter_code
_entity_poly.pdbx_strand_id
1 'polypeptide(L)'
;MACGEFSLIARYFDRVKSARLDVETGIGDDCALLNIPEKKTLAISTDTLVAGNHFLPDIDPADLAYKALAVNLSDLAAMGAEPAWLTLALTLPEADEDWLEAFSDSLFVQLNYYDMQLIGGDTTRGPLSMTLGIHGYVPTGRALKRSGAKHGDWIYVTGTPGDSAAGLAILQDRLQVEDDADADYLLARHLRPLPRVLQGQALRDLANAAIDLSDGLISDLGHILKASSCGARVDLDAMPFSDAMLRQVEPEQALRWALSAGEDYELCFTVPELNRGALDVALANLGARFTCIGQILPESEGLQFTREGKPVTFDFKGYDHFGA
;
A
#
# COMPACT_ATOMS: atom_id res chain seq x y z
N MET A 1 28.78 -2.01 -26.48
CA MET A 1 27.80 -2.71 -27.34
C MET A 1 26.47 -2.58 -26.65
N ALA A 2 25.42 -2.19 -27.36
CA ALA A 2 24.08 -2.08 -26.73
C ALA A 2 23.67 -3.47 -26.19
N CYS A 3 23.36 -3.53 -24.90
CA CYS A 3 22.90 -4.76 -24.27
C CYS A 3 21.52 -5.09 -24.84
N GLY A 4 21.34 -6.25 -25.43
CA GLY A 4 20.03 -6.66 -25.94
C GLY A 4 19.07 -7.02 -24.80
N GLU A 5 17.78 -6.98 -25.07
CA GLU A 5 16.70 -7.26 -24.10
C GLU A 5 16.95 -8.53 -23.26
N PHE A 6 17.21 -9.67 -23.92
CA PHE A 6 17.48 -10.94 -23.24
C PHE A 6 18.73 -10.89 -22.34
N SER A 7 19.75 -10.10 -22.72
CA SER A 7 20.93 -9.91 -21.88
C SER A 7 20.64 -9.07 -20.65
N LEU A 8 19.75 -8.08 -20.76
CA LEU A 8 19.28 -7.29 -19.63
C LEU A 8 18.47 -8.16 -18.66
N ILE A 9 17.53 -8.94 -19.17
CA ILE A 9 16.71 -9.85 -18.35
C ILE A 9 17.62 -10.83 -17.60
N ALA A 10 18.53 -11.49 -18.30
CA ALA A 10 19.44 -12.47 -17.69
C ALA A 10 20.35 -11.84 -16.62
N ARG A 11 20.81 -10.59 -16.84
CA ARG A 11 21.74 -9.93 -15.93
C ARG A 11 21.04 -9.33 -14.69
N TYR A 12 19.90 -8.67 -14.88
CA TYR A 12 19.27 -7.86 -13.84
C TYR A 12 18.06 -8.51 -13.20
N PHE A 13 17.36 -9.41 -13.87
CA PHE A 13 16.09 -9.97 -13.40
C PHE A 13 16.09 -11.48 -13.19
N ASP A 14 16.97 -12.24 -13.85
CA ASP A 14 17.12 -13.68 -13.57
C ASP A 14 18.18 -13.92 -12.48
N ARG A 15 17.85 -13.52 -11.25
CA ARG A 15 18.76 -13.56 -10.08
C ARG A 15 18.31 -14.52 -8.99
N VAL A 16 17.47 -15.49 -9.31
CA VAL A 16 16.93 -16.42 -8.32
C VAL A 16 18.03 -17.32 -7.79
N LYS A 17 18.48 -17.10 -6.56
CA LYS A 17 19.50 -17.94 -5.89
C LYS A 17 18.92 -19.25 -5.37
N SER A 18 17.65 -19.28 -5.01
CA SER A 18 16.93 -20.43 -4.50
C SER A 18 15.49 -20.32 -4.96
N ALA A 19 15.07 -21.18 -5.88
CA ALA A 19 13.70 -21.21 -6.34
C ALA A 19 12.76 -21.63 -5.19
N ARG A 20 11.61 -20.99 -5.10
CA ARG A 20 10.53 -21.44 -4.20
C ARG A 20 10.05 -22.83 -4.63
N LEU A 21 9.68 -23.65 -3.68
CA LEU A 21 9.19 -25.01 -3.95
C LEU A 21 7.88 -25.07 -4.73
N ASP A 22 7.13 -23.97 -4.69
CA ASP A 22 5.86 -23.81 -5.41
C ASP A 22 6.02 -23.22 -6.83
N VAL A 23 7.25 -22.96 -7.28
CA VAL A 23 7.56 -22.57 -8.66
C VAL A 23 8.16 -23.78 -9.39
N GLU A 24 7.38 -24.34 -10.31
CA GLU A 24 7.82 -25.43 -11.17
C GLU A 24 8.66 -24.92 -12.34
N THR A 25 8.20 -23.82 -12.97
CA THR A 25 8.92 -23.10 -14.04
C THR A 25 8.81 -21.59 -13.77
N GLY A 26 9.94 -20.89 -13.80
CA GLY A 26 10.02 -19.43 -13.65
C GLY A 26 10.46 -18.74 -14.93
N ILE A 27 11.34 -17.72 -14.81
CA ILE A 27 11.91 -16.99 -15.94
C ILE A 27 12.68 -17.97 -16.86
N GLY A 28 12.49 -17.83 -18.18
CA GLY A 28 13.24 -18.58 -19.19
C GLY A 28 12.39 -19.48 -20.08
N ASP A 29 11.09 -19.59 -19.82
CA ASP A 29 10.10 -20.27 -20.66
C ASP A 29 8.96 -19.30 -21.02
N ASP A 30 8.07 -19.69 -21.92
CA ASP A 30 6.94 -18.87 -22.40
C ASP A 30 5.96 -18.48 -21.27
N CYS A 31 5.85 -19.32 -20.25
CA CYS A 31 4.99 -19.09 -19.07
C CYS A 31 5.65 -19.60 -17.78
N ALA A 32 5.36 -18.95 -16.68
CA ALA A 32 5.63 -19.52 -15.36
C ALA A 32 4.61 -20.61 -15.01
N LEU A 33 5.07 -21.71 -14.41
CA LEU A 33 4.22 -22.78 -13.88
C LEU A 33 4.31 -22.81 -12.36
N LEU A 34 3.16 -22.68 -11.70
CA LEU A 34 3.07 -22.48 -10.26
C LEU A 34 2.15 -23.52 -9.62
N ASN A 35 2.57 -24.04 -8.49
CA ASN A 35 1.79 -24.97 -7.68
C ASN A 35 1.15 -24.23 -6.50
N ILE A 36 -0.19 -24.07 -6.53
CA ILE A 36 -0.92 -23.46 -5.43
C ILE A 36 -1.02 -24.46 -4.27
N PRO A 37 -0.58 -24.09 -3.04
CA PRO A 37 -0.68 -24.98 -1.89
C PRO A 37 -2.13 -25.38 -1.59
N GLU A 38 -2.34 -26.61 -1.11
CA GLU A 38 -3.68 -27.09 -0.72
C GLU A 38 -4.31 -26.16 0.33
N LYS A 39 -5.64 -26.00 0.25
CA LYS A 39 -6.45 -25.17 1.15
C LYS A 39 -6.07 -23.69 1.16
N LYS A 40 -5.40 -23.22 0.11
CA LYS A 40 -5.14 -21.80 -0.15
C LYS A 40 -5.95 -21.33 -1.37
N THR A 41 -6.31 -20.08 -1.35
CA THR A 41 -6.93 -19.35 -2.47
C THR A 41 -5.91 -18.35 -2.99
N LEU A 42 -5.69 -18.33 -4.31
CA LEU A 42 -4.80 -17.39 -4.97
C LEU A 42 -5.39 -15.98 -4.90
N ALA A 43 -4.61 -15.02 -4.47
CA ALA A 43 -4.88 -13.58 -4.51
C ALA A 43 -3.96 -12.95 -5.55
N ILE A 44 -4.51 -12.11 -6.42
CA ILE A 44 -3.76 -11.43 -7.50
C ILE A 44 -4.17 -9.97 -7.50
N SER A 45 -3.18 -9.08 -7.59
CA SER A 45 -3.39 -7.66 -7.89
C SER A 45 -2.39 -7.18 -8.95
N THR A 46 -2.67 -6.04 -9.54
CA THR A 46 -1.81 -5.44 -10.56
C THR A 46 -1.90 -3.93 -10.52
N ASP A 47 -0.75 -3.27 -10.33
CA ASP A 47 -0.61 -1.84 -10.41
C ASP A 47 0.35 -1.41 -11.49
N THR A 48 0.05 -0.27 -12.10
CA THR A 48 0.92 0.38 -13.08
C THR A 48 1.37 1.73 -12.56
N LEU A 49 2.68 1.95 -12.49
CA LEU A 49 3.29 3.22 -12.14
C LEU A 49 3.86 3.89 -13.39
N VAL A 50 3.52 5.17 -13.58
CA VAL A 50 3.92 5.97 -14.73
C VAL A 50 4.65 7.22 -14.25
N ALA A 51 5.81 7.52 -14.84
CA ALA A 51 6.58 8.71 -14.54
C ALA A 51 5.76 10.00 -14.75
N GLY A 52 5.86 10.94 -13.83
CA GLY A 52 5.13 12.21 -13.85
C GLY A 52 3.67 12.11 -13.37
N ASN A 53 3.15 10.91 -13.12
CA ASN A 53 1.82 10.71 -12.54
C ASN A 53 1.90 10.06 -11.15
N HIS A 54 2.56 8.91 -11.03
CA HIS A 54 2.66 8.14 -9.78
C HIS A 54 3.99 8.37 -9.06
N PHE A 55 4.98 8.90 -9.74
CA PHE A 55 6.28 9.24 -9.16
C PHE A 55 6.93 10.36 -9.97
N LEU A 56 7.81 11.12 -9.33
CA LEU A 56 8.57 12.19 -9.96
C LEU A 56 9.60 11.59 -10.93
N PRO A 57 9.81 12.21 -12.13
CA PRO A 57 10.70 11.64 -13.13
C PRO A 57 12.16 11.47 -12.71
N ASP A 58 12.60 12.20 -11.70
CA ASP A 58 13.95 12.22 -11.12
C ASP A 58 14.09 11.37 -9.85
N ILE A 59 13.11 10.52 -9.53
CA ILE A 59 13.17 9.61 -8.39
C ILE A 59 14.38 8.67 -8.51
N ASP A 60 15.05 8.43 -7.39
CA ASP A 60 16.11 7.42 -7.32
C ASP A 60 15.58 6.04 -7.73
N PRO A 61 16.26 5.29 -8.61
CA PRO A 61 15.78 3.99 -9.10
C PRO A 61 15.60 2.96 -7.98
N ALA A 62 16.40 3.01 -6.92
CA ALA A 62 16.23 2.12 -5.77
C ALA A 62 14.97 2.45 -4.97
N ASP A 63 14.64 3.73 -4.82
CA ASP A 63 13.38 4.18 -4.19
C ASP A 63 12.18 3.81 -5.05
N LEU A 64 12.30 3.97 -6.37
CA LEU A 64 11.25 3.60 -7.30
C LEU A 64 10.93 2.10 -7.25
N ALA A 65 11.97 1.24 -7.25
CA ALA A 65 11.79 -0.20 -7.11
C ALA A 65 11.13 -0.56 -5.79
N TYR A 66 11.56 0.11 -4.69
CA TYR A 66 10.96 -0.08 -3.38
C TYR A 66 9.48 0.30 -3.40
N LYS A 67 9.16 1.51 -3.84
CA LYS A 67 7.78 2.00 -3.91
C LYS A 67 6.90 1.08 -4.77
N ALA A 68 7.37 0.72 -5.96
CA ALA A 68 6.62 -0.11 -6.89
C ALA A 68 6.23 -1.48 -6.31
N LEU A 69 7.12 -2.14 -5.57
CA LEU A 69 6.76 -3.39 -4.90
C LEU A 69 5.88 -3.14 -3.67
N ALA A 70 6.17 -2.10 -2.89
CA ALA A 70 5.44 -1.80 -1.65
C ALA A 70 3.96 -1.50 -1.89
N VAL A 71 3.62 -0.73 -2.94
CA VAL A 71 2.23 -0.40 -3.26
C VAL A 71 1.44 -1.68 -3.62
N ASN A 72 2.02 -2.57 -4.41
CA ASN A 72 1.42 -3.86 -4.73
C ASN A 72 1.28 -4.79 -3.51
N LEU A 73 2.28 -4.81 -2.63
CA LEU A 73 2.22 -5.56 -1.36
C LEU A 73 1.11 -5.04 -0.45
N SER A 74 0.75 -3.77 -0.55
CA SER A 74 -0.35 -3.16 0.21
C SER A 74 -1.69 -3.78 -0.14
N ASP A 75 -1.95 -4.08 -1.41
CA ASP A 75 -3.16 -4.80 -1.84
C ASP A 75 -3.24 -6.19 -1.21
N LEU A 76 -2.12 -6.94 -1.22
CA LEU A 76 -2.09 -8.26 -0.57
C LEU A 76 -2.28 -8.13 0.94
N ALA A 77 -1.73 -7.10 1.57
CA ALA A 77 -1.93 -6.81 2.99
C ALA A 77 -3.40 -6.53 3.31
N ALA A 78 -4.09 -5.72 2.49
CA ALA A 78 -5.51 -5.42 2.64
C ALA A 78 -6.39 -6.67 2.56
N MET A 79 -5.96 -7.69 1.79
CA MET A 79 -6.64 -8.98 1.70
C MET A 79 -6.18 -10.00 2.77
N GLY A 80 -5.19 -9.65 3.58
CA GLY A 80 -4.55 -10.57 4.53
C GLY A 80 -3.79 -11.70 3.82
N ALA A 81 -3.30 -11.48 2.62
CA ALA A 81 -2.60 -12.49 1.83
C ALA A 81 -1.14 -12.65 2.25
N GLU A 82 -0.60 -13.82 1.99
CA GLU A 82 0.82 -14.14 2.07
C GLU A 82 1.43 -13.87 0.69
N PRO A 83 2.37 -12.93 0.51
CA PRO A 83 3.03 -12.71 -0.77
C PRO A 83 3.79 -13.95 -1.24
N ALA A 84 3.86 -14.17 -2.55
CA ALA A 84 4.56 -15.34 -3.09
C ALA A 84 5.31 -15.03 -4.39
N TRP A 85 4.66 -14.43 -5.39
CA TRP A 85 5.25 -14.26 -6.71
C TRP A 85 4.99 -12.88 -7.27
N LEU A 86 5.91 -12.47 -8.16
CA LEU A 86 5.86 -11.20 -8.86
C LEU A 86 6.07 -11.41 -10.36
N THR A 87 5.32 -10.69 -11.18
CA THR A 87 5.65 -10.42 -12.59
C THR A 87 5.93 -8.94 -12.76
N LEU A 88 6.89 -8.58 -13.64
CA LEU A 88 7.28 -7.19 -13.88
C LEU A 88 7.32 -6.91 -15.39
N ALA A 89 6.41 -6.06 -15.87
CA ALA A 89 6.52 -5.44 -17.18
C ALA A 89 7.14 -4.05 -17.04
N LEU A 90 8.36 -3.86 -17.57
CA LEU A 90 9.16 -2.65 -17.42
C LEU A 90 9.34 -1.96 -18.77
N THR A 91 8.94 -0.71 -18.88
CA THR A 91 9.19 0.14 -20.05
C THR A 91 10.23 1.19 -19.67
N LEU A 92 11.33 1.26 -20.46
CA LEU A 92 12.45 2.16 -20.23
C LEU A 92 12.72 3.03 -21.46
N PRO A 93 13.09 4.31 -21.30
CA PRO A 93 13.49 5.16 -22.43
C PRO A 93 14.80 4.70 -23.05
N GLU A 94 15.72 4.17 -22.25
CA GLU A 94 17.01 3.63 -22.65
C GLU A 94 17.47 2.55 -21.67
N ALA A 95 18.43 1.74 -22.09
CA ALA A 95 19.04 0.69 -21.28
C ALA A 95 20.24 1.25 -20.50
N ASP A 96 19.95 2.00 -19.44
CA ASP A 96 20.96 2.52 -18.51
C ASP A 96 21.35 1.43 -17.50
N GLU A 97 22.60 0.99 -17.55
CA GLU A 97 23.08 -0.12 -16.72
C GLU A 97 23.14 0.26 -15.23
N ASP A 98 23.51 1.50 -14.90
CA ASP A 98 23.59 1.98 -13.49
C ASP A 98 22.18 2.10 -12.89
N TRP A 99 21.22 2.59 -13.66
CA TRP A 99 19.81 2.64 -13.30
C TRP A 99 19.24 1.23 -13.06
N LEU A 100 19.49 0.31 -13.98
CA LEU A 100 19.00 -1.07 -13.90
C LEU A 100 19.61 -1.83 -12.71
N GLU A 101 20.89 -1.61 -12.40
CA GLU A 101 21.55 -2.21 -11.26
C GLU A 101 20.92 -1.73 -9.95
N ALA A 102 20.78 -0.41 -9.76
CA ALA A 102 20.17 0.17 -8.55
C ALA A 102 18.72 -0.27 -8.38
N PHE A 103 17.92 -0.25 -9.44
CA PHE A 103 16.53 -0.69 -9.44
C PHE A 103 16.41 -2.17 -9.07
N SER A 104 17.13 -3.04 -9.79
CA SER A 104 17.03 -4.48 -9.56
C SER A 104 17.58 -4.90 -8.19
N ASP A 105 18.66 -4.30 -7.71
CA ASP A 105 19.20 -4.59 -6.39
C ASP A 105 18.20 -4.29 -5.29
N SER A 106 17.56 -3.12 -5.33
CA SER A 106 16.50 -2.74 -4.38
C SER A 106 15.29 -3.67 -4.46
N LEU A 107 14.85 -4.02 -5.68
CA LEU A 107 13.73 -4.94 -5.88
C LEU A 107 14.03 -6.32 -5.25
N PHE A 108 15.20 -6.90 -5.53
CA PHE A 108 15.55 -8.21 -5.01
C PHE A 108 15.81 -8.24 -3.50
N VAL A 109 16.25 -7.14 -2.88
CA VAL A 109 16.32 -7.02 -1.42
C VAL A 109 14.93 -7.20 -0.81
N GLN A 110 13.91 -6.55 -1.37
CA GLN A 110 12.55 -6.68 -0.88
C GLN A 110 11.92 -8.04 -1.20
N LEU A 111 12.10 -8.57 -2.41
CA LEU A 111 11.61 -9.90 -2.76
C LEU A 111 12.15 -10.96 -1.78
N ASN A 112 13.44 -10.88 -1.44
CA ASN A 112 14.03 -11.77 -0.44
C ASN A 112 13.46 -11.55 0.97
N TYR A 113 13.19 -10.31 1.36
CA TYR A 113 12.60 -9.99 2.67
C TYR A 113 11.21 -10.60 2.84
N TYR A 114 10.39 -10.56 1.79
CA TYR A 114 9.03 -11.11 1.81
C TYR A 114 8.93 -12.56 1.33
N ASP A 115 10.06 -13.25 1.12
CA ASP A 115 10.13 -14.60 0.57
C ASP A 115 9.38 -14.75 -0.76
N MET A 116 9.53 -13.77 -1.64
CA MET A 116 8.89 -13.72 -2.95
C MET A 116 9.86 -14.09 -4.06
N GLN A 117 9.32 -14.57 -5.18
CA GLN A 117 10.08 -14.83 -6.39
C GLN A 117 9.54 -14.03 -7.58
N LEU A 118 10.43 -13.36 -8.31
CA LEU A 118 10.13 -12.85 -9.65
C LEU A 118 10.04 -14.05 -10.60
N ILE A 119 8.88 -14.24 -11.22
CA ILE A 119 8.58 -15.44 -12.02
C ILE A 119 8.50 -15.16 -13.53
N GLY A 120 8.48 -13.90 -13.93
CA GLY A 120 8.39 -13.49 -15.33
C GLY A 120 8.15 -12.01 -15.50
N GLY A 121 7.95 -11.59 -16.73
CA GLY A 121 7.69 -10.20 -17.06
C GLY A 121 8.05 -9.87 -18.49
N ASP A 122 8.19 -8.58 -18.78
CA ASP A 122 8.57 -8.05 -20.08
C ASP A 122 9.47 -6.82 -19.90
N THR A 123 10.35 -6.56 -20.85
CA THR A 123 11.18 -5.34 -20.86
C THR A 123 11.15 -4.73 -22.25
N THR A 124 10.63 -3.52 -22.35
CA THR A 124 10.48 -2.84 -23.64
C THR A 124 10.95 -1.40 -23.60
N ARG A 125 11.09 -0.79 -24.78
CA ARG A 125 11.51 0.61 -24.89
C ARG A 125 10.31 1.54 -25.02
N GLY A 126 10.27 2.60 -24.21
CA GLY A 126 9.25 3.64 -24.24
C GLY A 126 9.37 4.61 -23.07
N PRO A 127 8.38 5.45 -22.81
CA PRO A 127 8.33 6.30 -21.62
C PRO A 127 8.42 5.44 -20.34
N LEU A 128 9.18 5.92 -19.34
CA LEU A 128 9.37 5.18 -18.09
C LEU A 128 8.04 4.85 -17.42
N SER A 129 7.76 3.57 -17.37
CA SER A 129 6.60 3.02 -16.65
C SER A 129 6.85 1.57 -16.29
N MET A 130 6.14 1.08 -15.30
CA MET A 130 6.22 -0.32 -14.89
C MET A 130 4.86 -0.83 -14.44
N THR A 131 4.59 -2.07 -14.76
CA THR A 131 3.41 -2.79 -14.27
C THR A 131 3.88 -4.00 -13.48
N LEU A 132 3.49 -4.08 -12.23
CA LEU A 132 3.77 -5.21 -11.37
C LEU A 132 2.50 -6.03 -11.20
N GLY A 133 2.57 -7.32 -11.52
CA GLY A 133 1.52 -8.28 -11.16
C GLY A 133 1.95 -9.02 -9.92
N ILE A 134 1.30 -8.75 -8.79
CA ILE A 134 1.62 -9.40 -7.54
C ILE A 134 0.67 -10.56 -7.24
N HIS A 135 1.22 -11.65 -6.76
CA HIS A 135 0.49 -12.87 -6.48
C HIS A 135 0.82 -13.36 -5.06
N GLY A 136 -0.21 -13.80 -4.39
CA GLY A 136 -0.08 -14.38 -3.05
C GLY A 136 -1.23 -15.34 -2.79
N TYR A 137 -1.36 -15.81 -1.57
CA TYR A 137 -2.43 -16.70 -1.21
C TYR A 137 -2.94 -16.45 0.20
N VAL A 138 -4.21 -16.75 0.40
CA VAL A 138 -4.88 -16.72 1.70
C VAL A 138 -5.44 -18.10 2.03
N PRO A 139 -5.57 -18.49 3.29
CA PRO A 139 -6.34 -19.69 3.64
C PRO A 139 -7.75 -19.58 3.07
N THR A 140 -8.25 -20.67 2.48
CA THR A 140 -9.56 -20.69 1.82
C THR A 140 -10.66 -20.20 2.76
N GLY A 141 -11.42 -19.21 2.31
CA GLY A 141 -12.52 -18.61 3.07
C GLY A 141 -12.11 -17.57 4.12
N ARG A 142 -10.81 -17.21 4.25
CA ARG A 142 -10.30 -16.28 5.27
C ARG A 142 -9.73 -14.97 4.73
N ALA A 143 -9.96 -14.67 3.46
CA ALA A 143 -9.56 -13.39 2.90
C ALA A 143 -10.35 -12.25 3.55
N LEU A 144 -9.65 -11.18 3.92
CA LEU A 144 -10.25 -9.89 4.22
C LEU A 144 -10.85 -9.31 2.93
N LYS A 145 -11.91 -8.54 3.06
CA LYS A 145 -12.60 -7.93 1.93
C LYS A 145 -13.05 -6.53 2.31
N ARG A 146 -13.32 -5.70 1.31
CA ARG A 146 -14.01 -4.41 1.52
C ARG A 146 -15.45 -4.60 2.00
N SER A 147 -16.10 -5.74 1.67
CA SER A 147 -17.44 -6.10 2.14
C SER A 147 -17.37 -6.87 3.45
N GLY A 148 -18.31 -6.61 4.36
CA GLY A 148 -18.44 -7.36 5.60
C GLY A 148 -18.48 -6.48 6.84
N ALA A 149 -18.23 -5.18 6.73
CA ALA A 149 -18.42 -4.23 7.82
C ALA A 149 -19.88 -4.25 8.30
N LYS A 150 -20.09 -4.15 9.63
CA LYS A 150 -21.40 -4.22 10.26
C LYS A 150 -21.65 -3.00 11.14
N HIS A 151 -22.88 -2.57 11.22
CA HIS A 151 -23.28 -1.54 12.16
C HIS A 151 -22.79 -1.88 13.58
N GLY A 152 -22.11 -0.92 14.20
CA GLY A 152 -21.49 -1.06 15.52
C GLY A 152 -20.02 -1.48 15.49
N ASP A 153 -19.46 -1.89 14.34
CA ASP A 153 -18.03 -2.15 14.22
C ASP A 153 -17.25 -0.85 14.44
N TRP A 154 -16.07 -0.96 15.04
CA TRP A 154 -15.14 0.13 15.22
C TRP A 154 -14.21 0.23 14.01
N ILE A 155 -13.97 1.47 13.57
CA ILE A 155 -13.09 1.78 12.45
C ILE A 155 -11.69 2.08 12.99
N TYR A 156 -10.69 1.42 12.43
CA TYR A 156 -9.28 1.60 12.78
C TYR A 156 -8.46 1.94 11.55
N VAL A 157 -7.38 2.69 11.77
CA VAL A 157 -6.30 2.87 10.78
C VAL A 157 -4.97 2.47 11.40
N THR A 158 -4.08 1.90 10.59
CA THR A 158 -2.68 1.71 10.98
C THR A 158 -1.86 2.97 10.71
N GLY A 159 -0.74 3.11 11.40
CA GLY A 159 0.23 4.19 11.16
C GLY A 159 -0.32 5.60 11.35
N THR A 160 0.15 6.49 10.51
CA THR A 160 -0.14 7.93 10.53
C THR A 160 -0.43 8.42 9.10
N PRO A 161 -1.69 8.29 8.64
CA PRO A 161 -2.09 8.75 7.31
C PRO A 161 -1.81 10.24 7.10
N GLY A 162 -1.40 10.60 5.88
CA GLY A 162 -1.02 11.96 5.49
C GLY A 162 0.49 12.23 5.50
N ASP A 163 1.30 11.39 6.15
CA ASP A 163 2.76 11.55 6.16
C ASP A 163 3.35 11.47 4.74
N SER A 164 2.80 10.61 3.88
CA SER A 164 3.22 10.51 2.47
C SER A 164 2.99 11.83 1.71
N ALA A 165 1.87 12.49 1.95
CA ALA A 165 1.58 13.79 1.33
C ALA A 165 2.55 14.89 1.77
N ALA A 166 2.97 14.88 3.03
CA ALA A 166 4.00 15.80 3.52
C ALA A 166 5.35 15.52 2.83
N GLY A 167 5.74 14.25 2.69
CA GLY A 167 6.93 13.84 1.95
C GLY A 167 6.91 14.29 0.48
N LEU A 168 5.77 14.11 -0.20
CA LEU A 168 5.59 14.63 -1.56
C LEU A 168 5.66 16.16 -1.62
N ALA A 169 5.10 16.85 -0.62
CA ALA A 169 5.17 18.31 -0.56
C ALA A 169 6.59 18.83 -0.39
N ILE A 170 7.46 18.11 0.34
CA ILE A 170 8.90 18.39 0.44
C ILE A 170 9.57 18.21 -0.92
N LEU A 171 9.38 17.08 -1.60
CA LEU A 171 9.94 16.79 -2.93
C LEU A 171 9.53 17.82 -3.99
N GLN A 172 8.38 18.44 -3.82
CA GLN A 172 7.84 19.45 -4.73
C GLN A 172 8.12 20.90 -4.27
N ASP A 173 8.99 21.11 -3.29
CA ASP A 173 9.31 22.44 -2.72
C ASP A 173 8.08 23.21 -2.17
N ARG A 174 6.99 22.50 -1.84
CA ARG A 174 5.75 23.07 -1.28
C ARG A 174 5.73 23.09 0.26
N LEU A 175 6.57 22.31 0.90
CA LEU A 175 6.77 22.27 2.34
C LEU A 175 8.26 22.42 2.64
N GLN A 176 8.60 23.44 3.44
CA GLN A 176 9.94 23.62 3.96
C GLN A 176 10.01 23.03 5.36
N VAL A 177 10.96 22.14 5.61
CA VAL A 177 11.18 21.46 6.88
C VAL A 177 12.56 21.86 7.39
N GLU A 178 12.63 22.38 8.63
CA GLU A 178 13.89 22.86 9.21
C GLU A 178 14.70 21.73 9.87
N ASP A 179 14.04 20.67 10.34
CA ASP A 179 14.67 19.53 11.01
C ASP A 179 14.90 18.41 10.00
N ASP A 180 16.17 18.06 9.76
CA ASP A 180 16.56 17.03 8.81
C ASP A 180 15.95 15.64 9.14
N ALA A 181 15.82 15.31 10.43
CA ALA A 181 15.24 14.03 10.83
C ALA A 181 13.74 13.94 10.54
N ASP A 182 13.01 15.05 10.66
CA ASP A 182 11.60 15.13 10.27
C ASP A 182 11.45 15.06 8.75
N ALA A 183 12.34 15.74 8.01
CA ALA A 183 12.37 15.68 6.55
C ALA A 183 12.63 14.25 6.06
N ASP A 184 13.66 13.59 6.57
CA ASP A 184 14.02 12.21 6.22
C ASP A 184 12.88 11.25 6.52
N TYR A 185 12.22 11.41 7.68
CA TYR A 185 11.07 10.59 8.05
C TYR A 185 9.90 10.74 7.04
N LEU A 186 9.49 11.98 6.75
CA LEU A 186 8.38 12.27 5.86
C LEU A 186 8.68 11.85 4.40
N LEU A 187 9.90 12.10 3.93
CA LEU A 187 10.37 11.63 2.62
C LEU A 187 10.33 10.11 2.53
N ALA A 188 10.80 9.40 3.57
CA ALA A 188 10.76 7.95 3.60
C ALA A 188 9.33 7.40 3.57
N ARG A 189 8.36 8.09 4.20
CA ARG A 189 6.94 7.69 4.15
C ARG A 189 6.36 7.76 2.73
N HIS A 190 6.83 8.68 1.90
CA HIS A 190 6.40 8.82 0.52
C HIS A 190 7.16 7.88 -0.44
N LEU A 191 8.50 7.86 -0.33
CA LEU A 191 9.35 7.12 -1.26
C LEU A 191 9.40 5.61 -0.95
N ARG A 192 9.31 5.26 0.34
CA ARG A 192 9.42 3.89 0.85
C ARG A 192 8.29 3.55 1.82
N PRO A 193 7.02 3.53 1.38
CA PRO A 193 5.90 3.16 2.23
C PRO A 193 6.09 1.74 2.78
N LEU A 194 5.58 1.50 4.00
CA LEU A 194 5.72 0.22 4.68
C LEU A 194 4.43 -0.60 4.53
N PRO A 195 4.35 -1.57 3.62
CA PRO A 195 3.16 -2.38 3.44
C PRO A 195 2.87 -3.22 4.68
N ARG A 196 1.63 -3.23 5.12
CA ARG A 196 1.18 -3.83 6.40
C ARG A 196 0.87 -5.32 6.28
N VAL A 197 1.74 -6.09 5.62
CA VAL A 197 1.51 -7.51 5.29
C VAL A 197 1.23 -8.35 6.53
N LEU A 198 2.07 -8.27 7.56
CA LEU A 198 1.89 -9.06 8.79
C LEU A 198 0.65 -8.62 9.57
N GLN A 199 0.35 -7.32 9.57
CA GLN A 199 -0.84 -6.77 10.19
C GLN A 199 -2.11 -7.27 9.48
N GLY A 200 -2.14 -7.23 8.15
CA GLY A 200 -3.24 -7.78 7.35
C GLY A 200 -3.47 -9.26 7.62
N GLN A 201 -2.42 -10.06 7.71
CA GLN A 201 -2.52 -11.47 8.06
C GLN A 201 -3.09 -11.69 9.47
N ALA A 202 -2.68 -10.88 10.44
CA ALA A 202 -3.18 -10.96 11.81
C ALA A 202 -4.66 -10.56 11.93
N LEU A 203 -5.14 -9.69 11.04
CA LEU A 203 -6.53 -9.21 11.01
C LEU A 203 -7.54 -10.23 10.46
N ARG A 204 -7.12 -11.31 9.78
CA ARG A 204 -8.00 -12.27 9.09
C ARG A 204 -9.16 -12.82 9.94
N ASP A 205 -8.95 -12.98 11.25
CA ASP A 205 -9.96 -13.53 12.15
C ASP A 205 -10.56 -12.49 13.11
N LEU A 206 -10.11 -11.26 12.99
CA LEU A 206 -10.47 -10.17 13.90
C LEU A 206 -11.30 -9.10 13.21
N ALA A 207 -10.96 -8.76 11.97
CA ALA A 207 -11.63 -7.71 11.22
C ALA A 207 -12.76 -8.26 10.35
N ASN A 208 -13.84 -7.49 10.22
CA ASN A 208 -14.97 -7.78 9.35
C ASN A 208 -14.74 -7.25 7.92
N ALA A 209 -14.03 -6.13 7.77
CA ALA A 209 -13.66 -5.56 6.48
C ALA A 209 -12.29 -4.87 6.59
N ALA A 210 -11.58 -4.79 5.44
CA ALA A 210 -10.33 -4.06 5.34
C ALA A 210 -10.12 -3.53 3.91
N ILE A 211 -9.32 -2.46 3.82
CA ILE A 211 -8.81 -1.83 2.62
C ILE A 211 -7.47 -1.17 2.95
N ASP A 212 -6.59 -1.02 1.99
CA ASP A 212 -5.43 -0.14 2.14
C ASP A 212 -5.77 1.32 1.77
N LEU A 213 -4.92 2.25 2.18
CA LEU A 213 -5.09 3.68 1.96
C LEU A 213 -4.21 4.14 0.79
N SER A 214 -4.74 4.06 -0.41
CA SER A 214 -4.09 4.47 -1.67
C SER A 214 -4.58 5.84 -2.17
N ASP A 215 -5.88 6.14 -2.03
CA ASP A 215 -6.54 7.34 -2.56
C ASP A 215 -6.97 8.32 -1.46
N GLY A 216 -6.64 8.00 -0.21
CA GLY A 216 -7.00 8.75 0.99
C GLY A 216 -8.18 8.18 1.74
N LEU A 217 -8.18 8.40 3.05
CA LEU A 217 -9.12 7.75 3.97
C LEU A 217 -10.59 7.92 3.58
N ILE A 218 -11.00 9.10 3.10
CA ILE A 218 -12.40 9.36 2.71
C ILE A 218 -12.81 8.47 1.53
N SER A 219 -11.97 8.39 0.50
CA SER A 219 -12.21 7.56 -0.68
C SER A 219 -12.24 6.08 -0.31
N ASP A 220 -11.20 5.62 0.37
CA ASP A 220 -11.00 4.20 0.64
C ASP A 220 -11.99 3.66 1.67
N LEU A 221 -12.27 4.40 2.74
CA LEU A 221 -13.38 4.07 3.64
C LEU A 221 -14.71 4.05 2.88
N GLY A 222 -14.93 4.99 1.96
CA GLY A 222 -16.12 5.03 1.10
C GLY A 222 -16.33 3.73 0.32
N HIS A 223 -15.25 3.08 -0.13
CA HIS A 223 -15.31 1.77 -0.77
C HIS A 223 -15.78 0.66 0.18
N ILE A 224 -15.32 0.64 1.44
CA ILE A 224 -15.83 -0.27 2.47
C ILE A 224 -17.32 -0.02 2.70
N LEU A 225 -17.73 1.24 2.89
CA LEU A 225 -19.11 1.61 3.17
C LEU A 225 -20.04 1.16 2.05
N LYS A 226 -19.66 1.42 0.80
CA LYS A 226 -20.40 1.00 -0.39
C LYS A 226 -20.51 -0.51 -0.50
N ALA A 227 -19.38 -1.23 -0.34
CA ALA A 227 -19.34 -2.68 -0.47
C ALA A 227 -20.08 -3.42 0.66
N SER A 228 -20.27 -2.75 1.82
CA SER A 228 -20.93 -3.30 3.00
C SER A 228 -22.34 -2.75 3.23
N SER A 229 -22.83 -1.83 2.39
CA SER A 229 -24.12 -1.14 2.52
C SER A 229 -24.28 -0.54 3.92
N CYS A 230 -23.33 0.30 4.33
CA CYS A 230 -23.32 0.94 5.65
C CYS A 230 -22.86 2.40 5.57
N GLY A 231 -23.08 3.16 6.66
CA GLY A 231 -22.54 4.48 6.91
C GLY A 231 -21.40 4.43 7.91
N ALA A 232 -20.81 5.57 8.21
CA ALA A 232 -19.76 5.70 9.21
C ALA A 232 -19.78 7.06 9.89
N ARG A 233 -19.27 7.09 11.12
CA ARG A 233 -18.89 8.33 11.82
C ARG A 233 -17.41 8.28 12.13
N VAL A 234 -16.67 9.24 11.62
CA VAL A 234 -15.22 9.41 11.85
C VAL A 234 -15.02 10.58 12.82
N ASP A 235 -14.27 10.34 13.86
CA ASP A 235 -13.86 11.34 14.85
C ASP A 235 -12.52 11.95 14.42
N LEU A 236 -12.55 13.22 14.03
CA LEU A 236 -11.38 13.94 13.54
C LEU A 236 -10.35 14.21 14.63
N ASP A 237 -10.78 14.27 15.91
CA ASP A 237 -9.88 14.47 17.05
C ASP A 237 -9.10 13.17 17.37
N ALA A 238 -9.56 12.02 16.88
CA ALA A 238 -8.91 10.73 17.05
C ALA A 238 -7.93 10.40 15.90
N MET A 239 -7.81 11.24 14.87
CA MET A 239 -6.89 10.98 13.76
C MET A 239 -5.43 10.95 14.25
N PRO A 240 -4.69 9.87 13.92
CA PRO A 240 -3.29 9.78 14.31
C PRO A 240 -2.40 10.59 13.39
N PHE A 241 -1.48 11.33 13.97
CA PHE A 241 -0.42 12.06 13.27
C PHE A 241 0.95 11.63 13.79
N SER A 242 1.96 11.70 12.94
CA SER A 242 3.34 11.55 13.36
C SER A 242 3.84 12.81 14.08
N ASP A 243 4.86 12.63 14.92
CA ASP A 243 5.48 13.76 15.60
C ASP A 243 6.11 14.72 14.58
N ALA A 244 6.67 14.22 13.48
CA ALA A 244 7.19 15.03 12.37
C ALA A 244 6.09 15.88 11.74
N MET A 245 4.93 15.27 11.40
CA MET A 245 3.78 15.99 10.87
C MET A 245 3.33 17.12 11.81
N LEU A 246 3.19 16.81 13.11
CA LEU A 246 2.72 17.79 14.11
C LEU A 246 3.68 18.95 14.34
N ARG A 247 5.00 18.74 14.13
CA ARG A 247 6.00 19.83 14.25
C ARG A 247 6.09 20.72 13.02
N GLN A 248 5.85 20.15 11.83
CA GLN A 248 6.19 20.78 10.56
C GLN A 248 4.98 21.28 9.76
N VAL A 249 3.78 20.83 10.10
CA VAL A 249 2.57 21.09 9.31
C VAL A 249 1.46 21.66 10.17
N GLU A 250 0.77 22.68 9.66
CA GLU A 250 -0.39 23.24 10.33
C GLU A 250 -1.50 22.19 10.53
N PRO A 251 -2.17 22.13 11.69
CA PRO A 251 -3.12 21.07 12.03
C PRO A 251 -4.22 20.82 11.01
N GLU A 252 -4.78 21.87 10.43
CA GLU A 252 -5.85 21.75 9.40
C GLU A 252 -5.30 21.17 8.09
N GLN A 253 -4.05 21.46 7.73
CA GLN A 253 -3.41 20.88 6.56
C GLN A 253 -3.04 19.42 6.80
N ALA A 254 -2.53 19.08 7.98
CA ALA A 254 -2.25 17.70 8.38
C ALA A 254 -3.53 16.84 8.31
N LEU A 255 -4.64 17.35 8.86
CA LEU A 255 -5.93 16.68 8.80
C LEU A 255 -6.42 16.50 7.34
N ARG A 256 -6.27 17.54 6.51
CA ARG A 256 -6.62 17.48 5.09
C ARG A 256 -5.85 16.38 4.38
N TRP A 257 -4.55 16.30 4.58
CA TRP A 257 -3.71 15.26 3.99
C TRP A 257 -4.08 13.86 4.47
N ALA A 258 -4.27 13.68 5.78
CA ALA A 258 -4.68 12.39 6.35
C ALA A 258 -6.02 11.89 5.79
N LEU A 259 -6.94 12.80 5.46
CA LEU A 259 -8.27 12.44 4.97
C LEU A 259 -8.33 12.20 3.45
N SER A 260 -7.50 12.90 2.66
CA SER A 260 -7.75 12.97 1.21
C SER A 260 -6.53 12.89 0.29
N ALA A 261 -5.31 12.79 0.80
CA ALA A 261 -4.14 12.86 -0.07
C ALA A 261 -3.70 11.53 -0.69
N GLY A 262 -3.93 10.42 -0.01
CA GLY A 262 -3.54 9.10 -0.49
C GLY A 262 -2.04 8.78 -0.40
N GLU A 263 -1.65 7.68 -1.02
CA GLU A 263 -0.29 7.11 -1.09
C GLU A 263 0.35 6.77 0.27
N ASP A 264 -0.46 6.56 1.31
CA ASP A 264 0.03 6.19 2.65
C ASP A 264 0.29 4.68 2.79
N TYR A 265 -0.47 3.85 2.06
CA TYR A 265 -0.38 2.39 2.07
C TYR A 265 -0.46 1.79 3.48
N GLU A 266 -1.23 2.46 4.33
CA GLU A 266 -1.69 1.98 5.61
C GLU A 266 -2.97 1.15 5.43
N LEU A 267 -3.45 0.48 6.48
CA LEU A 267 -4.72 -0.25 6.43
C LEU A 267 -5.81 0.54 7.16
N CYS A 268 -7.00 0.62 6.53
CA CYS A 268 -8.25 0.96 7.19
C CYS A 268 -9.09 -0.31 7.33
N PHE A 269 -9.56 -0.61 8.54
CA PHE A 269 -10.28 -1.86 8.79
C PHE A 269 -11.35 -1.71 9.87
N THR A 270 -12.33 -2.63 9.89
CA THR A 270 -13.45 -2.59 10.83
C THR A 270 -13.43 -3.82 11.74
N VAL A 271 -13.65 -3.61 13.04
CA VAL A 271 -13.56 -4.65 14.07
C VAL A 271 -14.80 -4.62 14.95
N PRO A 272 -15.48 -5.76 15.16
CA PRO A 272 -16.59 -5.83 16.12
C PRO A 272 -16.09 -5.60 17.55
N GLU A 273 -16.95 -5.02 18.40
CA GLU A 273 -16.63 -4.74 19.81
C GLU A 273 -16.00 -5.94 20.53
N LEU A 274 -16.50 -7.14 20.26
CA LEU A 274 -16.03 -8.37 20.90
C LEU A 274 -14.56 -8.70 20.62
N ASN A 275 -14.04 -8.26 19.47
CA ASN A 275 -12.69 -8.58 19.03
C ASN A 275 -11.64 -7.51 19.40
N ARG A 276 -12.03 -6.37 19.97
CA ARG A 276 -11.11 -5.26 20.29
C ARG A 276 -9.96 -5.68 21.20
N GLY A 277 -10.26 -6.42 22.27
CA GLY A 277 -9.20 -6.90 23.17
C GLY A 277 -8.23 -7.90 22.51
N ALA A 278 -8.73 -8.72 21.58
CA ALA A 278 -7.89 -9.61 20.81
C ALA A 278 -7.04 -8.88 19.75
N LEU A 279 -7.58 -7.78 19.20
CA LEU A 279 -6.84 -6.89 18.28
C LEU A 279 -5.60 -6.30 18.93
N ASP A 280 -5.73 -5.76 20.15
CA ASP A 280 -4.61 -5.19 20.91
C ASP A 280 -3.48 -6.21 21.09
N VAL A 281 -3.82 -7.46 21.42
CA VAL A 281 -2.84 -8.54 21.59
C VAL A 281 -2.19 -8.93 20.25
N ALA A 282 -2.98 -9.06 19.18
CA ALA A 282 -2.51 -9.51 17.87
C ALA A 282 -1.56 -8.50 17.21
N LEU A 283 -1.83 -7.20 17.33
CA LEU A 283 -1.06 -6.15 16.67
C LEU A 283 0.07 -5.57 17.53
N ALA A 284 0.01 -5.67 18.86
CA ALA A 284 1.02 -5.11 19.77
C ALA A 284 2.46 -5.59 19.46
N ASN A 285 2.61 -6.83 18.99
CA ASN A 285 3.91 -7.42 18.70
C ASN A 285 4.40 -7.20 17.27
N LEU A 286 3.60 -6.53 16.42
CA LEU A 286 3.92 -6.33 14.99
C LEU A 286 4.48 -4.92 14.69
N GLY A 287 4.74 -4.13 15.73
CA GLY A 287 5.43 -2.83 15.63
C GLY A 287 4.66 -1.73 14.91
N ALA A 288 3.41 -1.95 14.48
CA ALA A 288 2.58 -0.91 13.87
C ALA A 288 1.66 -0.27 14.89
N ARG A 289 1.60 1.03 14.92
CA ARG A 289 0.53 1.77 15.61
C ARG A 289 -0.78 1.51 14.89
N PHE A 290 -1.86 1.44 15.62
CA PHE A 290 -3.22 1.41 15.08
C PHE A 290 -4.13 2.24 16.00
N THR A 291 -5.05 2.97 15.39
CA THR A 291 -5.87 3.95 16.12
C THR A 291 -7.33 3.76 15.73
N CYS A 292 -8.19 3.72 16.74
CA CYS A 292 -9.65 3.75 16.55
C CYS A 292 -10.06 5.18 16.19
N ILE A 293 -10.62 5.37 15.00
CA ILE A 293 -11.00 6.68 14.48
C ILE A 293 -12.51 6.88 14.32
N GLY A 294 -13.33 5.87 14.61
CA GLY A 294 -14.76 6.00 14.43
C GLY A 294 -15.54 4.71 14.56
N GLN A 295 -16.76 4.71 14.04
CA GLN A 295 -17.68 3.60 14.13
C GLN A 295 -18.55 3.48 12.88
N ILE A 296 -18.87 2.26 12.48
CA ILE A 296 -19.79 1.94 11.38
C ILE A 296 -21.24 2.17 11.85
N LEU A 297 -21.98 2.90 11.02
CA LEU A 297 -23.38 3.30 11.23
C LEU A 297 -24.30 2.61 10.21
N PRO A 298 -25.64 2.69 10.39
CA PRO A 298 -26.59 2.35 9.34
C PRO A 298 -26.34 3.12 8.04
N GLU A 299 -26.62 2.51 6.89
CA GLU A 299 -26.44 3.13 5.56
C GLU A 299 -27.14 4.48 5.41
N SER A 300 -28.34 4.61 6.02
CA SER A 300 -29.15 5.85 5.97
C SER A 300 -28.47 7.07 6.57
N GLU A 301 -27.44 6.87 7.41
CA GLU A 301 -26.70 7.96 8.05
C GLU A 301 -25.51 8.46 7.20
N GLY A 302 -25.10 7.72 6.19
CA GLY A 302 -23.99 8.08 5.32
C GLY A 302 -22.65 8.20 6.05
N LEU A 303 -21.69 8.90 5.44
CA LEU A 303 -20.41 9.24 6.06
C LEU A 303 -20.52 10.59 6.79
N GLN A 304 -20.24 10.58 8.07
CA GLN A 304 -20.29 11.71 8.96
C GLN A 304 -18.93 11.97 9.62
N PHE A 305 -18.64 13.22 9.91
CA PHE A 305 -17.44 13.62 10.65
C PHE A 305 -17.83 14.34 11.93
N THR A 306 -17.08 14.11 12.99
CA THR A 306 -17.23 14.82 14.28
C THR A 306 -15.91 15.46 14.69
N ARG A 307 -16.00 16.62 15.35
CA ARG A 307 -14.91 17.30 16.05
C ARG A 307 -15.43 17.79 17.40
N GLU A 308 -14.73 17.52 18.47
CA GLU A 308 -15.19 17.78 19.85
C GLU A 308 -16.60 17.22 20.12
N GLY A 309 -16.89 16.03 19.54
CA GLY A 309 -18.18 15.37 19.66
C GLY A 309 -19.35 16.04 18.89
N LYS A 310 -19.08 17.08 18.08
CA LYS A 310 -20.09 17.78 17.28
C LYS A 310 -19.96 17.45 15.80
N PRO A 311 -21.06 17.30 15.06
CA PRO A 311 -21.01 17.12 13.62
C PRO A 311 -20.33 18.30 12.93
N VAL A 312 -19.45 17.97 11.98
CA VAL A 312 -18.80 18.94 11.10
C VAL A 312 -18.93 18.50 9.63
N THR A 313 -18.97 19.48 8.73
CA THR A 313 -19.04 19.20 7.31
C THR A 313 -17.67 19.42 6.70
N PHE A 314 -17.18 18.41 5.98
CA PHE A 314 -15.95 18.46 5.21
C PHE A 314 -16.31 18.32 3.73
N ASP A 315 -15.77 19.22 2.90
CA ASP A 315 -15.97 19.20 1.44
C ASP A 315 -14.66 18.79 0.77
N PHE A 316 -14.26 17.52 0.99
CA PHE A 316 -13.08 16.93 0.34
C PHE A 316 -13.48 15.68 -0.42
N LYS A 317 -12.92 15.55 -1.64
CA LYS A 317 -13.00 14.34 -2.45
C LYS A 317 -11.63 13.66 -2.38
N GLY A 318 -11.60 12.33 -2.39
CA GLY A 318 -10.38 11.55 -2.60
C GLY A 318 -9.80 11.79 -4.00
N TYR A 319 -8.62 11.27 -4.25
CA TYR A 319 -7.96 11.35 -5.55
C TYR A 319 -8.76 10.58 -6.62
N ASP A 320 -8.82 11.11 -7.83
CA ASP A 320 -9.43 10.46 -8.99
C ASP A 320 -8.59 10.77 -10.24
N HIS A 321 -8.05 9.76 -10.90
CA HIS A 321 -7.20 9.88 -12.10
C HIS A 321 -7.88 10.60 -13.27
N PHE A 322 -9.20 10.58 -13.35
CA PHE A 322 -9.99 11.16 -14.44
C PHE A 322 -11.00 12.20 -13.92
N GLY A 323 -10.96 12.52 -12.62
CA GLY A 323 -11.79 13.53 -12.00
C GLY A 323 -11.43 14.94 -12.49
N ALA A 324 -12.43 15.77 -12.82
CA ALA A 324 -12.27 17.16 -13.24
C ALA A 324 -12.12 18.09 -12.04
#